data_ad63965478aa63cbdea9008d75164b39
#
_entry.id   ad63965478aa63cbdea9008d75164b39
#
_cell.length_a   1.000
_cell.length_b   1.000
_cell.length_c   1.000
_cell.angle_alpha   90.00
_cell.angle_beta   90.00
_cell.angle_gamma   90.00
#
_symmetry.space_group_name_H-M   'P 1'
#
loop_
_entity.id
_entity.type
_entity.pdbx_description
1 polymer ?
#
loop_
_entity_poly.entity_id
_entity_poly.type
_entity_poly.pdbx_seq_one_letter_code
_entity_poly.pdbx_strand_id
1 'polypeptide(L)'
;MRNYEMLNRIYKAYNGEDVTIQEMFMNAKNYTDTVLQCYSYHLDEGDKYKYFAIFCAWVAASDGEPSRKEHEFFVRFSGINISYDAFRDTGIKAINNIKTCIELRDLNINKFRSGTTYDYATNIIALCMCGCDGPLNDREIQFLNNYIRHPDYNKL
;
A
#
# COMPACT_ATOMS: atom_id res chain seq x y z
N MET A 1 5.89 5.88 17.97
CA MET A 1 5.38 7.25 18.04
C MET A 1 5.82 8.13 16.86
N ARG A 2 7.13 8.30 16.61
CA ARG A 2 7.58 9.07 15.44
C ARG A 2 7.02 8.55 14.11
N ASN A 3 6.87 7.23 13.99
CA ASN A 3 6.37 6.63 12.76
C ASN A 3 4.93 7.06 12.46
N TYR A 4 4.12 7.18 13.52
CA TYR A 4 2.73 7.59 13.35
C TYR A 4 2.57 9.09 13.12
N GLU A 5 3.52 9.90 13.57
CA GLU A 5 3.53 11.33 13.23
C GLU A 5 3.72 11.54 11.73
N MET A 6 4.67 10.83 11.13
CA MET A 6 4.90 10.92 9.69
C MET A 6 3.69 10.40 8.91
N LEU A 7 3.15 9.25 9.32
CA LEU A 7 1.98 8.67 8.69
C LEU A 7 0.78 9.63 8.78
N ASN A 8 0.57 10.23 9.94
CA ASN A 8 -0.49 11.21 10.16
C ASN A 8 -0.31 12.43 9.25
N ARG A 9 0.93 12.93 9.12
CA ARG A 9 1.24 14.04 8.23
C ARG A 9 0.92 13.70 6.77
N ILE A 10 1.31 12.53 6.31
CA ILE A 10 1.01 12.06 4.95
C ILE A 10 -0.49 11.93 4.76
N TYR A 11 -1.18 11.35 5.72
CA TYR A 11 -2.63 11.17 5.66
C TYR A 11 -3.36 12.51 5.56
N LYS A 12 -2.98 13.48 6.38
CA LYS A 12 -3.55 14.85 6.34
C LYS A 12 -3.29 15.54 5.01
N ALA A 13 -2.12 15.35 4.46
CA ALA A 13 -1.75 15.94 3.19
C ALA A 13 -2.64 15.47 2.05
N TYR A 14 -3.09 14.22 2.09
CA TYR A 14 -3.99 13.68 1.07
C TYR A 14 -5.41 14.24 1.16
N ASN A 15 -5.75 14.88 2.26
CA ASN A 15 -7.05 15.56 2.44
C ASN A 15 -7.01 17.04 2.03
N GLY A 16 -6.02 17.44 1.24
CA GLY A 16 -5.93 18.77 0.67
C GLY A 16 -4.75 19.61 1.14
N GLU A 17 -3.80 18.99 1.85
CA GLU A 17 -2.58 19.64 2.27
C GLU A 17 -1.36 19.12 1.51
N ASP A 18 -0.28 19.82 1.58
CA ASP A 18 0.88 19.86 0.70
C ASP A 18 1.83 18.65 0.69
N VAL A 19 1.42 17.47 0.21
CA VAL A 19 2.43 16.47 -0.17
C VAL A 19 2.48 16.38 -1.69
N THR A 20 3.67 16.56 -2.25
CA THR A 20 3.88 16.45 -3.70
C THR A 20 3.93 14.97 -4.10
N ILE A 21 3.65 14.69 -5.38
CA ILE A 21 3.82 13.35 -5.97
C ILE A 21 5.26 12.87 -5.79
N GLN A 22 6.22 13.79 -5.86
CA GLN A 22 7.63 13.46 -5.66
C GLN A 22 7.92 12.97 -4.24
N GLU A 23 7.33 13.61 -3.23
CA GLU A 23 7.47 13.16 -1.84
C GLU A 23 6.83 11.80 -1.62
N MET A 24 5.65 11.57 -2.19
CA MET A 24 4.99 10.26 -2.16
C MET A 24 5.85 9.19 -2.81
N PHE A 25 6.44 9.50 -3.96
CA PHE A 25 7.34 8.60 -4.66
C PHE A 25 8.54 8.22 -3.80
N MET A 26 9.19 9.21 -3.18
CA MET A 26 10.35 8.98 -2.33
C MET A 26 9.98 8.15 -1.10
N ASN A 27 8.84 8.43 -0.48
CA ASN A 27 8.36 7.65 0.66
C ASN A 27 8.08 6.20 0.27
N ALA A 28 7.35 5.97 -0.82
CA ALA A 28 7.05 4.63 -1.29
C ALA A 28 8.33 3.85 -1.62
N LYS A 29 9.26 4.49 -2.31
CA LYS A 29 10.55 3.88 -2.67
C LYS A 29 11.35 3.50 -1.43
N ASN A 30 11.44 4.40 -0.46
CA ASN A 30 12.23 4.16 0.75
C ASN A 30 11.70 2.99 1.59
N TYR A 31 10.39 2.77 1.60
CA TYR A 31 9.78 1.70 2.40
C TYR A 31 9.58 0.40 1.64
N THR A 32 9.78 0.38 0.32
CA THR A 32 9.69 -0.85 -0.48
C THR A 32 10.68 -1.91 0.00
N ASP A 33 11.93 -1.53 0.20
CA ASP A 33 12.97 -2.47 0.66
C ASP A 33 12.64 -3.04 2.04
N THR A 34 12.08 -2.24 2.93
CA THR A 34 11.64 -2.68 4.25
C THR A 34 10.57 -3.77 4.15
N VAL A 35 9.57 -3.56 3.30
CA VAL A 35 8.50 -4.54 3.10
C VAL A 35 9.04 -5.82 2.47
N LEU A 36 9.85 -5.69 1.43
CA LEU A 36 10.45 -6.84 0.75
C LEU A 36 11.35 -7.64 1.70
N GLN A 37 12.08 -6.97 2.57
CA GLN A 37 12.90 -7.65 3.58
C GLN A 37 12.04 -8.42 4.56
N CYS A 38 10.92 -7.87 5.01
CA CYS A 38 9.97 -8.58 5.88
C CYS A 38 9.41 -9.81 5.18
N TYR A 39 9.05 -9.70 3.91
CA TYR A 39 8.59 -10.86 3.13
C TYR A 39 9.65 -11.94 2.99
N SER A 40 10.93 -11.57 2.90
CA SER A 40 12.04 -12.51 2.73
C SER A 40 12.18 -13.50 3.88
N TYR A 41 11.66 -13.17 5.06
CA TYR A 41 11.67 -14.10 6.20
C TYR A 41 10.67 -15.25 6.05
N HIS A 42 9.70 -15.11 5.14
CA HIS A 42 8.58 -16.05 5.02
C HIS A 42 8.34 -16.55 3.59
N LEU A 43 8.90 -15.89 2.58
CA LEU A 43 8.65 -16.14 1.18
C LEU A 43 9.95 -16.34 0.41
N ASP A 44 9.88 -17.11 -0.69
CA ASP A 44 10.96 -17.27 -1.63
C ASP A 44 11.23 -15.97 -2.39
N GLU A 45 12.43 -15.87 -2.97
CA GLU A 45 12.92 -14.68 -3.66
C GLU A 45 11.94 -14.19 -4.75
N GLY A 46 11.42 -15.13 -5.57
CA GLY A 46 10.44 -14.77 -6.60
C GLY A 46 9.07 -14.38 -6.05
N ASP A 47 8.64 -15.05 -4.98
CA ASP A 47 7.32 -14.84 -4.40
C ASP A 47 7.18 -13.50 -3.69
N LYS A 48 8.26 -12.99 -3.10
CA LYS A 48 8.19 -11.70 -2.39
C LYS A 48 7.80 -10.54 -3.33
N TYR A 49 8.34 -10.51 -4.55
CA TYR A 49 7.98 -9.48 -5.53
C TYR A 49 6.55 -9.63 -6.00
N LYS A 50 6.12 -10.87 -6.20
CA LYS A 50 4.75 -11.19 -6.59
C LYS A 50 3.75 -10.74 -5.52
N TYR A 51 4.01 -11.05 -4.26
CA TYR A 51 3.16 -10.64 -3.14
C TYR A 51 3.11 -9.13 -2.99
N PHE A 52 4.24 -8.46 -3.16
CA PHE A 52 4.27 -7.01 -3.10
C PHE A 52 3.42 -6.38 -4.22
N ALA A 53 3.51 -6.91 -5.44
CA ALA A 53 2.68 -6.45 -6.54
C ALA A 53 1.19 -6.69 -6.27
N ILE A 54 0.83 -7.85 -5.71
CA ILE A 54 -0.56 -8.14 -5.33
C ILE A 54 -1.05 -7.15 -4.28
N PHE A 55 -0.24 -6.89 -3.26
CA PHE A 55 -0.58 -5.94 -2.20
C PHE A 55 -0.85 -4.54 -2.78
N CYS A 56 0.05 -4.03 -3.60
CA CYS A 56 -0.09 -2.70 -4.19
C CYS A 56 -1.26 -2.61 -5.18
N ALA A 57 -1.48 -3.66 -5.97
CA ALA A 57 -2.62 -3.72 -6.90
C ALA A 57 -3.95 -3.76 -6.14
N TRP A 58 -4.01 -4.51 -5.05
CA TRP A 58 -5.17 -4.57 -4.18
C TRP A 58 -5.49 -3.19 -3.58
N VAL A 59 -4.49 -2.50 -3.07
CA VAL A 59 -4.66 -1.13 -2.56
C VAL A 59 -5.13 -0.19 -3.66
N ALA A 60 -4.53 -0.27 -4.84
CA ALA A 60 -4.92 0.57 -5.99
C ALA A 60 -6.36 0.31 -6.44
N ALA A 61 -6.88 -0.89 -6.22
CA ALA A 61 -8.26 -1.24 -6.56
C ALA A 61 -9.28 -0.82 -5.49
N SER A 62 -8.86 -0.15 -4.44
CA SER A 62 -9.73 0.19 -3.30
C SER A 62 -10.93 1.06 -3.68
N ASP A 63 -10.85 1.83 -4.75
CA ASP A 63 -11.94 2.62 -5.30
C ASP A 63 -12.64 1.95 -6.49
N GLY A 64 -12.35 0.67 -6.73
CA GLY A 64 -12.99 -0.16 -7.76
C GLY A 64 -12.03 -0.73 -8.78
N GLU A 65 -11.12 0.06 -9.31
CA GLU A 65 -10.20 -0.33 -10.39
C GLU A 65 -8.89 0.46 -10.29
N PRO A 66 -7.73 -0.21 -10.41
CA PRO A 66 -6.46 0.50 -10.50
C PRO A 66 -6.41 1.42 -11.72
N SER A 67 -5.97 2.65 -11.52
CA SER A 67 -5.78 3.61 -12.61
C SER A 67 -4.42 3.42 -13.29
N ARG A 68 -4.27 4.00 -14.49
CA ARG A 68 -2.98 4.01 -15.17
C ARG A 68 -1.92 4.80 -14.41
N LYS A 69 -2.31 5.86 -13.73
CA LYS A 69 -1.40 6.65 -12.89
C LYS A 69 -0.89 5.83 -11.71
N GLU A 70 -1.75 5.06 -11.08
CA GLU A 70 -1.37 4.16 -10.00
C GLU A 70 -0.41 3.07 -10.49
N HIS A 71 -0.66 2.49 -11.64
CA HIS A 71 0.24 1.52 -12.25
C HIS A 71 1.61 2.13 -12.56
N GLU A 72 1.66 3.27 -13.21
CA GLU A 72 2.91 3.96 -13.52
C GLU A 72 3.69 4.30 -12.24
N PHE A 73 2.99 4.78 -11.24
CA PHE A 73 3.59 5.10 -9.94
C PHE A 73 4.21 3.86 -9.31
N PHE A 74 3.49 2.74 -9.30
CA PHE A 74 3.97 1.47 -8.76
C PHE A 74 5.22 0.97 -9.50
N VAL A 75 5.19 0.92 -10.81
CA VAL A 75 6.33 0.46 -11.61
C VAL A 75 7.56 1.32 -11.33
N ARG A 76 7.38 2.63 -11.22
CA ARG A 76 8.48 3.56 -10.99
C ARG A 76 9.11 3.41 -9.61
N PHE A 77 8.31 3.34 -8.55
CA PHE A 77 8.90 3.28 -7.21
C PHE A 77 9.38 1.87 -6.84
N SER A 78 8.74 0.84 -7.30
CA SER A 78 9.07 -0.55 -6.96
C SER A 78 10.13 -1.16 -7.87
N GLY A 79 10.25 -0.68 -9.11
CA GLY A 79 11.10 -1.29 -10.11
C GLY A 79 10.54 -2.62 -10.66
N ILE A 80 9.34 -3.02 -10.25
CA ILE A 80 8.72 -4.27 -10.72
C ILE A 80 8.01 -4.00 -12.05
N ASN A 81 8.46 -4.69 -13.09
CA ASN A 81 7.93 -4.51 -14.44
C ASN A 81 6.71 -5.41 -14.66
N ILE A 82 5.53 -4.86 -14.42
CA ILE A 82 4.24 -5.51 -14.63
C ILE A 82 3.42 -4.66 -15.59
N SER A 83 2.71 -5.30 -16.55
CA SER A 83 1.83 -4.56 -17.46
C SER A 83 0.65 -3.95 -16.72
N TYR A 84 0.07 -2.88 -17.29
CA TYR A 84 -1.13 -2.27 -16.71
C TYR A 84 -2.26 -3.29 -16.64
N ASP A 85 -2.49 -4.07 -17.69
CA ASP A 85 -3.58 -5.06 -17.69
C ASP A 85 -3.42 -6.10 -16.59
N ALA A 86 -2.20 -6.62 -16.39
CA ALA A 86 -1.93 -7.58 -15.32
C ALA A 86 -2.11 -6.95 -13.95
N PHE A 87 -1.63 -5.74 -13.74
CA PHE A 87 -1.77 -5.00 -12.49
C PHE A 87 -3.24 -4.73 -12.17
N ARG A 88 -3.98 -4.23 -13.15
CA ARG A 88 -5.43 -3.96 -13.02
C ARG A 88 -6.20 -5.24 -12.68
N ASP A 89 -6.00 -6.31 -13.44
CA ASP A 89 -6.73 -7.57 -13.26
C ASP A 89 -6.41 -8.19 -11.90
N THR A 90 -5.17 -8.13 -11.47
CA THR A 90 -4.75 -8.60 -10.15
C THR A 90 -5.47 -7.83 -9.05
N GLY A 91 -5.52 -6.50 -9.15
CA GLY A 91 -6.19 -5.65 -8.17
C GLY A 91 -7.69 -5.90 -8.12
N ILE A 92 -8.34 -5.97 -9.27
CA ILE A 92 -9.79 -6.22 -9.34
C ILE A 92 -10.15 -7.58 -8.74
N LYS A 93 -9.40 -8.62 -9.05
CA LYS A 93 -9.61 -9.94 -8.47
C LYS A 93 -9.45 -9.92 -6.96
N ALA A 94 -8.40 -9.27 -6.47
CA ALA A 94 -8.13 -9.21 -5.04
C ALA A 94 -9.22 -8.45 -4.28
N ILE A 95 -9.66 -7.29 -4.78
CA ILE A 95 -10.63 -6.46 -4.07
C ILE A 95 -12.04 -7.05 -4.11
N ASN A 96 -12.38 -7.80 -5.15
CA ASN A 96 -13.71 -8.39 -5.30
C ASN A 96 -13.85 -9.76 -4.63
N ASN A 97 -12.77 -10.31 -4.08
CA ASN A 97 -12.79 -11.60 -3.40
C ASN A 97 -12.59 -11.38 -1.90
N ILE A 98 -13.67 -11.56 -1.12
CA ILE A 98 -13.64 -11.35 0.33
C ILE A 98 -12.57 -12.22 1.00
N LYS A 99 -12.42 -13.47 0.55
CA LYS A 99 -11.41 -14.37 1.09
C LYS A 99 -10.00 -13.83 0.86
N THR A 100 -9.73 -13.34 -0.34
CA THR A 100 -8.44 -12.71 -0.68
C THR A 100 -8.21 -11.46 0.14
N CYS A 101 -9.24 -10.61 0.29
CA CYS A 101 -9.15 -9.40 1.13
C CYS A 101 -8.79 -9.74 2.57
N ILE A 102 -9.43 -10.77 3.13
CA ILE A 102 -9.15 -11.22 4.50
C ILE A 102 -7.72 -11.76 4.59
N GLU A 103 -7.30 -12.56 3.64
CA GLU A 103 -5.94 -13.11 3.61
C GLU A 103 -4.88 -12.01 3.52
N LEU A 104 -5.07 -11.05 2.63
CA LEU A 104 -4.14 -9.91 2.49
C LEU A 104 -4.11 -9.06 3.75
N ARG A 105 -5.27 -8.79 4.34
CA ARG A 105 -5.35 -8.07 5.61
C ARG A 105 -4.62 -8.81 6.72
N ASP A 106 -4.82 -10.13 6.84
CA ASP A 106 -4.19 -10.93 7.88
C ASP A 106 -2.68 -11.04 7.67
N LEU A 107 -2.23 -11.17 6.42
CA LEU A 107 -0.81 -11.11 6.10
C LEU A 107 -0.22 -9.76 6.49
N ASN A 108 -0.93 -8.69 6.19
CA ASN A 108 -0.49 -7.34 6.50
C ASN A 108 -0.42 -7.06 8.01
N ILE A 109 -1.37 -7.61 8.78
CA ILE A 109 -1.47 -7.32 10.21
C ILE A 109 -0.66 -8.32 11.06
N ASN A 110 -0.71 -9.60 10.71
CA ASN A 110 -0.30 -10.66 11.64
C ASN A 110 0.91 -11.48 11.19
N LYS A 111 1.03 -11.78 9.91
CA LYS A 111 1.98 -12.79 9.44
C LYS A 111 3.39 -12.26 9.21
N PHE A 112 3.52 -11.09 8.61
CA PHE A 112 4.81 -10.49 8.29
C PHE A 112 5.25 -9.46 9.32
N ARG A 113 4.50 -9.34 10.37
CA ARG A 113 4.71 -8.34 11.40
C ARG A 113 6.02 -8.58 12.14
N SER A 114 6.94 -7.64 12.04
CA SER A 114 8.13 -7.56 12.90
C SER A 114 8.07 -6.27 13.70
N GLY A 115 7.25 -6.28 14.76
CA GLY A 115 6.98 -5.08 15.53
C GLY A 115 6.20 -4.05 14.71
N THR A 116 6.53 -2.76 14.87
CA THR A 116 5.83 -1.66 14.20
C THR A 116 6.38 -1.33 12.82
N THR A 117 7.56 -1.85 12.46
CA THR A 117 8.27 -1.47 11.24
C THR A 117 7.51 -1.87 9.98
N TYR A 118 7.04 -3.11 9.93
CA TYR A 118 6.29 -3.62 8.78
C TYR A 118 4.96 -2.87 8.61
N ASP A 119 4.20 -2.72 9.70
CA ASP A 119 2.90 -2.04 9.66
C ASP A 119 3.05 -0.59 9.18
N TYR A 120 4.06 0.09 9.69
CA TYR A 120 4.36 1.47 9.29
C TYR A 120 4.70 1.55 7.81
N ALA A 121 5.60 0.68 7.33
CA ALA A 121 6.05 0.68 5.94
C ALA A 121 4.89 0.39 4.98
N THR A 122 4.07 -0.62 5.26
CA THR A 122 2.92 -0.95 4.41
C THR A 122 1.86 0.13 4.44
N ASN A 123 1.63 0.78 5.57
CA ASN A 123 0.68 1.88 5.66
C ASN A 123 1.14 3.09 4.84
N ILE A 124 2.43 3.43 4.88
CA ILE A 124 2.99 4.51 4.06
C ILE A 124 2.81 4.19 2.57
N ILE A 125 3.17 2.98 2.15
CA ILE A 125 3.03 2.58 0.75
C ILE A 125 1.58 2.60 0.31
N ALA A 126 0.66 2.11 1.14
CA ALA A 126 -0.76 2.12 0.83
C ALA A 126 -1.30 3.55 0.68
N LEU A 127 -0.92 4.46 1.56
CA LEU A 127 -1.30 5.87 1.44
C LEU A 127 -0.76 6.49 0.16
N CYS A 128 0.49 6.20 -0.19
CA CYS A 128 1.10 6.72 -1.42
C CYS A 128 0.39 6.16 -2.66
N MET A 129 0.06 4.88 -2.67
CA MET A 129 -0.68 4.26 -3.78
C MET A 129 -2.05 4.91 -3.97
N CYS A 130 -2.79 5.14 -2.88
CA CYS A 130 -4.10 5.78 -2.95
C CYS A 130 -3.98 7.27 -3.32
N GLY A 131 -2.95 7.95 -2.84
CA GLY A 131 -2.80 9.39 -2.96
C GLY A 131 -2.11 9.87 -4.24
N CYS A 132 -1.51 8.97 -5.02
CA CYS A 132 -0.74 9.40 -6.20
C CYS A 132 -1.58 10.00 -7.32
N ASP A 133 -2.90 9.79 -7.33
CA ASP A 133 -3.85 10.39 -8.26
C ASP A 133 -4.46 11.71 -7.75
N GLY A 134 -4.20 12.08 -6.50
CA GLY A 134 -4.78 13.24 -5.87
C GLY A 134 -5.30 12.93 -4.47
N PRO A 135 -6.14 13.80 -3.89
CA PRO A 135 -6.68 13.59 -2.55
C PRO A 135 -7.44 12.26 -2.42
N LEU A 136 -7.38 11.66 -1.24
CA LEU A 136 -8.09 10.42 -0.97
C LEU A 136 -9.60 10.63 -1.06
N ASN A 137 -10.27 9.72 -1.77
CA ASN A 137 -11.73 9.68 -1.78
C ASN A 137 -12.27 8.85 -0.60
N ASP A 138 -13.60 8.89 -0.40
CA ASP A 138 -14.23 8.20 0.74
C ASP A 138 -14.02 6.69 0.71
N ARG A 139 -14.00 6.07 -0.47
CA ARG A 139 -13.79 4.62 -0.63
C ARG A 139 -12.37 4.23 -0.24
N GLU A 140 -11.39 5.02 -0.63
CA GLU A 140 -9.99 4.80 -0.26
C GLU A 140 -9.78 4.97 1.24
N ILE A 141 -10.36 6.00 1.84
CA ILE A 141 -10.30 6.23 3.29
C ILE A 141 -10.92 5.06 4.05
N GLN A 142 -12.09 4.60 3.62
CA GLN A 142 -12.77 3.47 4.23
C GLN A 142 -11.94 2.19 4.10
N PHE A 143 -11.35 1.96 2.93
CA PHE A 143 -10.47 0.81 2.70
C PHE A 143 -9.26 0.84 3.63
N LEU A 144 -8.56 1.96 3.71
CA LEU A 144 -7.39 2.11 4.57
C LEU A 144 -7.74 1.85 6.04
N ASN A 145 -8.87 2.37 6.48
CA ASN A 145 -9.33 2.15 7.85
C ASN A 145 -9.69 0.70 8.15
N ASN A 146 -10.23 -0.02 7.18
CA ASN A 146 -10.72 -1.38 7.38
C ASN A 146 -9.66 -2.46 7.16
N TYR A 147 -8.73 -2.26 6.21
CA TYR A 147 -7.86 -3.34 5.75
C TYR A 147 -6.36 -3.12 6.04
N ILE A 148 -5.91 -1.87 6.06
CA ILE A 148 -4.48 -1.57 6.23
C ILE A 148 -4.17 -1.07 7.64
N ARG A 149 -5.17 -0.79 8.40
CA ARG A 149 -5.13 -0.13 9.67
C ARG A 149 -4.33 -0.89 10.73
N HIS A 150 -3.36 -0.21 11.32
CA HIS A 150 -2.67 -0.63 12.53
C HIS A 150 -3.50 -0.24 13.76
N PRO A 151 -3.45 -0.98 14.88
CA PRO A 151 -4.19 -0.60 16.10
C PRO A 151 -3.98 0.84 16.55
N ASP A 152 -2.76 1.35 16.42
CA ASP A 152 -2.43 2.73 16.79
C ASP A 152 -2.78 3.76 15.71
N TYR A 153 -3.12 3.31 14.50
CA TYR A 153 -3.48 4.17 13.40
C TYR A 153 -4.68 5.06 13.71
N ASN A 154 -5.62 4.56 14.49
CA ASN A 154 -6.80 5.34 14.92
C ASN A 154 -6.48 6.52 15.82
N LYS A 155 -5.27 6.58 16.34
CA LYS A 155 -4.83 7.66 17.22
C LYS A 155 -4.14 8.79 16.48
N LEU A 156 -4.06 8.64 15.15
CA LEU A 156 -3.45 9.65 14.29
C LEU A 156 -4.29 10.91 14.20
#